data_b9522081509d015d00970e0962141711
#
_entry.id   b9522081509d015d00970e0962141711
#
_cell.length_a   1.000
_cell.length_b   1.000
_cell.length_c   1.000
_cell.angle_alpha   90.00
_cell.angle_beta   90.00
_cell.angle_gamma   90.00
#
_symmetry.space_group_name_H-M   'P 1'
#
loop_
_entity.id
_entity.type
_entity.pdbx_description
1 polymer ?
#
loop_
_entity_poly.entity_id
_entity_poly.type
_entity_poly.pdbx_seq_one_letter_code
_entity_poly.pdbx_strand_id
1 'polypeptide(L)'
;MESLLKLEHVTICYNGEPVVHDVGLELNKGEILGVVGESGSGKSTIIKAIMGLLGNEGMVTEGDIWYKGKNVVDMQEKELRRLLGPEIAMVFQNSGSALCPIRTVGDQIYESMREHERISRKECAERAVRMMAKIGLKDGERVLQSYPFELSGGMNQRVGICISMLQNPALLLADEPTSALDVTIQKQVVEEMLLMRKEYGTAMIIVTHNIGVVEKMADKVLVLKNGKVREYGKTAQVLTAPEDPYTKELMSSVLRLKRTGTGNGGR
;
A
#
# COMPACT_ATOMS: atom_id res chain seq x y z
N MET A 1 -13.28 7.07 -17.63
CA MET A 1 -12.44 7.61 -16.51
C MET A 1 -10.99 7.53 -16.98
N GLU A 2 -10.18 8.49 -16.62
CA GLU A 2 -8.76 8.50 -17.05
C GLU A 2 -7.97 7.51 -16.18
N SER A 3 -7.29 6.55 -16.79
CA SER A 3 -6.44 5.56 -16.12
C SER A 3 -5.27 6.27 -15.43
N LEU A 4 -5.09 6.05 -14.13
CA LEU A 4 -3.98 6.61 -13.36
C LEU A 4 -2.74 5.74 -13.49
N LEU A 5 -2.93 4.42 -13.35
CA LEU A 5 -1.89 3.40 -13.45
C LEU A 5 -2.40 2.23 -14.29
N LYS A 6 -1.58 1.74 -15.20
CA LYS A 6 -1.87 0.56 -16.02
C LYS A 6 -0.62 -0.30 -16.15
N LEU A 7 -0.75 -1.59 -15.89
CA LEU A 7 0.24 -2.59 -16.21
C LEU A 7 -0.26 -3.37 -17.43
N GLU A 8 0.59 -3.51 -18.44
CA GLU A 8 0.29 -4.23 -19.68
C GLU A 8 1.30 -5.36 -19.89
N HIS A 9 0.85 -6.61 -19.73
CA HIS A 9 1.66 -7.81 -19.97
C HIS A 9 2.99 -7.84 -19.22
N VAL A 10 3.01 -7.39 -17.96
CA VAL A 10 4.24 -7.20 -17.18
C VAL A 10 4.78 -8.54 -16.69
N THR A 11 6.01 -8.86 -17.08
CA THR A 11 6.82 -9.97 -16.59
C THR A 11 8.03 -9.42 -15.83
N ILE A 12 8.27 -9.92 -14.61
CA ILE A 12 9.37 -9.46 -13.75
C ILE A 12 10.25 -10.64 -13.39
N CYS A 13 11.56 -10.50 -13.61
CA CYS A 13 12.56 -11.50 -13.28
C CYS A 13 13.50 -11.01 -12.18
N TYR A 14 14.02 -11.95 -11.37
CA TYR A 14 15.18 -11.76 -10.50
C TYR A 14 16.25 -12.77 -10.88
N ASN A 15 17.47 -12.30 -11.13
CA ASN A 15 18.60 -13.14 -11.59
C ASN A 15 18.24 -14.00 -12.82
N GLY A 16 17.39 -13.49 -13.71
CA GLY A 16 16.91 -14.19 -14.90
C GLY A 16 15.75 -15.15 -14.69
N GLU A 17 15.34 -15.40 -13.43
CA GLU A 17 14.21 -16.26 -13.11
C GLU A 17 12.91 -15.45 -12.98
N PRO A 18 11.86 -15.77 -13.73
CA PRO A 18 10.61 -15.04 -13.68
C PRO A 18 9.83 -15.29 -12.38
N VAL A 19 9.49 -14.21 -11.68
CA VAL A 19 8.74 -14.20 -10.41
C VAL A 19 7.31 -13.71 -10.61
N VAL A 20 7.10 -12.83 -11.59
CA VAL A 20 5.77 -12.33 -12.01
C VAL A 20 5.64 -12.55 -13.50
N HIS A 21 4.49 -13.08 -13.93
CA HIS A 21 4.28 -13.53 -15.30
C HIS A 21 3.04 -12.87 -15.91
N ASP A 22 3.21 -12.09 -16.96
CA ASP A 22 2.14 -11.56 -17.82
C ASP A 22 1.01 -10.89 -17.00
N VAL A 23 1.36 -10.01 -16.08
CA VAL A 23 0.38 -9.32 -15.23
C VAL A 23 -0.16 -8.09 -15.92
N GLY A 24 -1.50 -8.03 -16.05
CA GLY A 24 -2.26 -6.86 -16.46
C GLY A 24 -3.18 -6.37 -15.35
N LEU A 25 -3.20 -5.06 -15.12
CA LEU A 25 -4.15 -4.40 -14.22
C LEU A 25 -4.35 -2.94 -14.61
N GLU A 26 -5.48 -2.37 -14.21
CA GLU A 26 -5.78 -0.97 -14.41
C GLU A 26 -6.40 -0.37 -13.15
N LEU A 27 -5.88 0.80 -12.75
CA LEU A 27 -6.33 1.56 -11.60
C LEU A 27 -6.69 2.99 -12.04
N ASN A 28 -7.90 3.42 -11.72
CA ASN A 28 -8.38 4.77 -11.98
C ASN A 28 -8.08 5.71 -10.80
N LYS A 29 -8.19 7.03 -11.03
CA LYS A 29 -8.08 8.02 -9.94
C LYS A 29 -9.10 7.74 -8.83
N GLY A 30 -8.65 7.74 -7.58
CA GLY A 30 -9.49 7.50 -6.41
C GLY A 30 -10.01 6.08 -6.26
N GLU A 31 -9.59 5.13 -7.10
CA GLU A 31 -9.95 3.71 -7.01
C GLU A 31 -9.00 2.98 -6.05
N ILE A 32 -9.49 1.96 -5.35
CA ILE A 32 -8.67 1.08 -4.52
C ILE A 32 -8.65 -0.32 -5.11
N LEU A 33 -7.44 -0.82 -5.39
CA LEU A 33 -7.19 -2.20 -5.81
C LEU A 33 -6.59 -3.00 -4.65
N GLY A 34 -7.27 -4.06 -4.24
CA GLY A 34 -6.71 -5.08 -3.36
C GLY A 34 -5.93 -6.11 -4.16
N VAL A 35 -4.69 -6.40 -3.76
CA VAL A 35 -3.88 -7.49 -4.34
C VAL A 35 -3.71 -8.56 -3.27
N VAL A 36 -4.27 -9.74 -3.51
CA VAL A 36 -4.28 -10.85 -2.55
C VAL A 36 -3.62 -12.10 -3.12
N GLY A 37 -3.16 -12.98 -2.24
CA GLY A 37 -2.51 -14.25 -2.58
C GLY A 37 -1.57 -14.70 -1.47
N GLU A 38 -1.03 -15.91 -1.60
CA GLU A 38 -0.08 -16.48 -0.64
C GLU A 38 1.23 -15.68 -0.53
N SER A 39 1.98 -15.90 0.55
CA SER A 39 3.33 -15.33 0.69
C SER A 39 4.21 -15.83 -0.46
N GLY A 40 5.04 -14.95 -1.02
CA GLY A 40 5.88 -15.29 -2.17
C GLY A 40 5.18 -15.32 -3.53
N SER A 41 3.89 -14.97 -3.61
CA SER A 41 3.17 -14.97 -4.91
C SER A 41 3.52 -13.82 -5.86
N GLY A 42 4.42 -12.89 -5.48
CA GLY A 42 4.85 -11.78 -6.33
C GLY A 42 4.18 -10.43 -6.05
N LYS A 43 3.29 -10.32 -5.04
CA LYS A 43 2.55 -9.08 -4.73
C LYS A 43 3.44 -7.87 -4.46
N SER A 44 4.39 -8.00 -3.53
CA SER A 44 5.33 -6.92 -3.20
C SER A 44 6.30 -6.62 -4.36
N THR A 45 6.56 -7.62 -5.23
CA THR A 45 7.35 -7.44 -6.44
C THR A 45 6.67 -6.49 -7.42
N ILE A 46 5.35 -6.63 -7.60
CA ILE A 46 4.55 -5.70 -8.43
C ILE A 46 4.64 -4.27 -7.91
N ILE A 47 4.47 -4.07 -6.59
CA ILE A 47 4.61 -2.74 -5.98
C ILE A 47 6.02 -2.17 -6.22
N LYS A 48 7.06 -2.96 -6.01
CA LYS A 48 8.46 -2.54 -6.24
C LYS A 48 8.71 -2.19 -7.70
N ALA A 49 8.12 -2.91 -8.65
CA ALA A 49 8.24 -2.60 -10.07
C ALA A 49 7.59 -1.25 -10.41
N ILE A 50 6.39 -0.96 -9.88
CA ILE A 50 5.71 0.33 -10.06
C ILE A 50 6.57 1.49 -9.53
N MET A 51 7.35 1.26 -8.49
CA MET A 51 8.25 2.26 -7.90
C MET A 51 9.64 2.29 -8.53
N GLY A 52 9.97 1.37 -9.45
CA GLY A 52 11.34 1.21 -9.95
C GLY A 52 12.34 0.76 -8.88
N LEU A 53 11.88 0.06 -7.83
CA LEU A 53 12.68 -0.38 -6.69
C LEU A 53 12.93 -1.89 -6.69
N LEU A 54 13.09 -2.49 -7.85
CA LEU A 54 13.42 -3.92 -7.98
C LEU A 54 14.84 -4.27 -7.52
N GLY A 55 15.72 -3.27 -7.39
CA GLY A 55 17.14 -3.47 -7.07
C GLY A 55 17.94 -3.93 -8.28
N ASN A 56 19.22 -4.27 -8.03
CA ASN A 56 20.16 -4.61 -9.13
C ASN A 56 19.89 -5.97 -9.77
N GLU A 57 19.19 -6.86 -9.06
CA GLU A 57 18.95 -8.25 -9.51
C GLU A 57 17.57 -8.40 -10.16
N GLY A 58 16.70 -7.41 -10.01
CA GLY A 58 15.32 -7.42 -10.52
C GLY A 58 15.12 -6.50 -11.72
N MET A 59 14.37 -6.97 -12.70
CA MET A 59 14.02 -6.16 -13.88
C MET A 59 12.64 -6.54 -14.42
N VAL A 60 11.97 -5.59 -15.04
CA VAL A 60 10.84 -5.83 -15.92
C VAL A 60 11.42 -6.30 -17.26
N THR A 61 11.13 -7.55 -17.66
CA THR A 61 11.66 -8.15 -18.88
C THR A 61 10.70 -8.06 -20.05
N GLU A 62 9.39 -7.94 -19.77
CA GLU A 62 8.35 -7.80 -20.78
C GLU A 62 7.25 -6.89 -20.27
N GLY A 63 6.55 -6.21 -21.16
CA GLY A 63 5.41 -5.36 -20.88
C GLY A 63 5.79 -3.97 -20.35
N ASP A 64 4.76 -3.17 -20.08
CA ASP A 64 4.87 -1.76 -19.75
C ASP A 64 4.12 -1.42 -18.46
N ILE A 65 4.64 -0.43 -17.73
CA ILE A 65 4.00 0.15 -16.54
C ILE A 65 3.73 1.63 -16.81
N TRP A 66 2.48 1.95 -17.10
CA TRP A 66 2.05 3.31 -17.43
C TRP A 66 1.53 4.03 -16.20
N TYR A 67 2.13 5.15 -15.83
CA TYR A 67 1.64 6.07 -14.81
C TYR A 67 1.32 7.43 -15.45
N LYS A 68 0.06 7.85 -15.43
CA LYS A 68 -0.41 9.09 -16.10
C LYS A 68 0.09 9.20 -17.56
N GLY A 69 0.06 8.08 -18.30
CA GLY A 69 0.48 8.02 -19.69
C GLY A 69 2.00 8.02 -19.93
N LYS A 70 2.83 7.93 -18.91
CA LYS A 70 4.29 7.79 -19.01
C LYS A 70 4.71 6.38 -18.62
N ASN A 71 5.56 5.74 -19.39
CA ASN A 71 6.08 4.42 -19.06
C ASN A 71 7.16 4.51 -17.98
N VAL A 72 6.88 3.96 -16.79
CA VAL A 72 7.80 3.97 -15.65
C VAL A 72 9.04 3.12 -15.90
N VAL A 73 8.91 2.05 -16.72
CA VAL A 73 10.03 1.14 -17.04
C VAL A 73 11.16 1.87 -17.79
N ASP A 74 10.80 2.84 -18.63
CA ASP A 74 11.75 3.59 -19.46
C ASP A 74 12.26 4.88 -18.79
N MET A 75 11.76 5.20 -17.59
CA MET A 75 12.15 6.43 -16.89
C MET A 75 13.59 6.38 -16.39
N GLN A 76 14.30 7.49 -16.58
CA GLN A 76 15.58 7.68 -15.90
C GLN A 76 15.38 7.83 -14.38
N GLU A 77 16.36 7.40 -13.60
CA GLU A 77 16.34 7.47 -12.13
C GLU A 77 15.94 8.87 -11.62
N LYS A 78 16.44 9.93 -12.24
CA LYS A 78 16.12 11.32 -11.86
C LYS A 78 14.65 11.69 -12.09
N GLU A 79 14.02 11.14 -13.12
CA GLU A 79 12.61 11.37 -13.42
C GLU A 79 11.74 10.59 -12.42
N LEU A 80 12.10 9.33 -12.19
CA LEU A 80 11.43 8.47 -11.23
C LEU A 80 11.48 9.06 -9.80
N ARG A 81 12.64 9.54 -9.34
CA ARG A 81 12.78 10.22 -8.05
C ARG A 81 11.85 11.41 -7.87
N ARG A 82 11.52 12.13 -8.95
CA ARG A 82 10.56 13.25 -8.89
C ARG A 82 9.11 12.81 -8.72
N LEU A 83 8.79 11.58 -9.11
CA LEU A 83 7.45 11.00 -8.93
C LEU A 83 7.28 10.40 -7.53
N LEU A 84 8.35 9.76 -7.01
CA LEU A 84 8.31 9.10 -5.71
C LEU A 84 8.22 10.14 -4.58
N GLY A 85 7.21 10.02 -3.75
CA GLY A 85 6.83 10.97 -2.70
C GLY A 85 5.65 11.85 -3.14
N PRO A 86 5.84 12.83 -4.04
CA PRO A 86 4.77 13.75 -4.44
C PRO A 86 3.61 13.12 -5.22
N GLU A 87 3.90 12.11 -6.04
CA GLU A 87 2.92 11.51 -6.93
C GLU A 87 2.60 10.06 -6.56
N ILE A 88 3.64 9.29 -6.24
CA ILE A 88 3.54 7.89 -5.84
C ILE A 88 4.23 7.75 -4.50
N ALA A 89 3.49 7.35 -3.47
CA ALA A 89 4.03 7.10 -2.14
C ALA A 89 3.81 5.66 -1.71
N MET A 90 4.56 5.21 -0.70
CA MET A 90 4.47 3.84 -0.19
C MET A 90 4.35 3.81 1.33
N VAL A 91 3.47 2.93 1.81
CA VAL A 91 3.41 2.49 3.22
C VAL A 91 4.00 1.10 3.29
N PHE A 92 5.06 0.94 4.07
CA PHE A 92 5.77 -0.33 4.25
C PHE A 92 5.08 -1.24 5.27
N GLN A 93 5.26 -2.54 5.12
CA GLN A 93 4.73 -3.57 6.02
C GLN A 93 5.08 -3.32 7.49
N ASN A 94 6.31 -2.87 7.76
CA ASN A 94 6.78 -2.49 9.09
C ASN A 94 7.34 -1.07 9.04
N SER A 95 6.45 -0.09 9.19
CA SER A 95 6.85 1.32 9.16
C SER A 95 7.87 1.67 10.25
N GLY A 96 7.83 0.99 11.41
CA GLY A 96 8.82 1.21 12.48
C GLY A 96 10.24 0.84 12.07
N SER A 97 10.42 -0.23 11.28
CA SER A 97 11.74 -0.63 10.77
C SER A 97 12.19 0.19 9.56
N ALA A 98 11.27 0.87 8.88
CA ALA A 98 11.60 1.78 7.79
C ALA A 98 12.13 3.13 8.29
N LEU A 99 11.88 3.46 9.57
CA LEU A 99 12.36 4.69 10.20
C LEU A 99 13.75 4.47 10.82
N CYS A 100 14.60 5.49 10.70
CA CYS A 100 15.92 5.50 11.34
C CYS A 100 15.78 5.60 12.87
N PRO A 101 16.22 4.60 13.66
CA PRO A 101 15.94 4.55 15.09
C PRO A 101 16.65 5.64 15.90
N ILE A 102 17.77 6.19 15.40
CA ILE A 102 18.60 7.20 16.09
C ILE A 102 18.24 8.63 15.69
N ARG A 103 17.16 8.83 14.95
CA ARG A 103 16.66 10.16 14.54
C ARG A 103 15.22 10.35 14.98
N THR A 104 14.87 11.59 15.34
CA THR A 104 13.48 11.90 15.71
C THR A 104 12.55 11.74 14.50
N VAL A 105 11.29 11.48 14.77
CA VAL A 105 10.24 11.42 13.74
C VAL A 105 10.17 12.73 12.96
N GLY A 106 10.27 13.87 13.65
CA GLY A 106 10.21 15.19 13.04
C GLY A 106 11.37 15.48 12.08
N ASP A 107 12.59 15.02 12.40
CA ASP A 107 13.73 15.18 11.50
C ASP A 107 13.57 14.36 10.23
N GLN A 108 13.04 13.15 10.34
CA GLN A 108 12.82 12.26 9.19
C GLN A 108 11.69 12.79 8.29
N ILE A 109 10.60 13.29 8.88
CA ILE A 109 9.52 13.95 8.14
C ILE A 109 10.06 15.18 7.40
N TYR A 110 10.85 16.03 8.08
CA TYR A 110 11.41 17.22 7.48
C TYR A 110 12.34 16.90 6.30
N GLU A 111 13.17 15.88 6.43
CA GLU A 111 14.06 15.42 5.37
C GLU A 111 13.27 14.92 4.15
N SER A 112 12.27 14.08 4.38
CA SER A 112 11.39 13.56 3.32
C SER A 112 10.68 14.68 2.56
N MET A 113 10.15 15.68 3.25
CA MET A 113 9.48 16.81 2.60
C MET A 113 10.46 17.72 1.85
N ARG A 114 11.61 17.99 2.46
CA ARG A 114 12.62 18.90 1.89
C ARG A 114 13.24 18.37 0.60
N GLU A 115 13.24 17.07 0.38
CA GLU A 115 13.72 16.48 -0.88
C GLU A 115 12.92 16.99 -2.09
N HIS A 116 11.64 17.32 -1.89
CA HIS A 116 10.73 17.64 -2.98
C HIS A 116 10.24 19.09 -2.98
N GLU A 117 10.27 19.78 -1.84
CA GLU A 117 9.80 21.17 -1.75
C GLU A 117 10.69 22.02 -0.82
N ARG A 118 10.70 23.31 -1.08
CA ARG A 118 11.35 24.27 -0.17
C ARG A 118 10.39 24.59 0.97
N ILE A 119 10.61 23.98 2.12
CA ILE A 119 9.77 24.14 3.31
C ILE A 119 10.60 24.47 4.54
N SER A 120 10.08 25.31 5.42
CA SER A 120 10.71 25.57 6.74
C SER A 120 10.41 24.44 7.72
N ARG A 121 11.28 24.22 8.72
CA ARG A 121 11.02 23.24 9.80
C ARG A 121 9.70 23.48 10.52
N LYS A 122 9.36 24.76 10.76
CA LYS A 122 8.12 25.14 11.43
C LYS A 122 6.88 24.75 10.60
N GLU A 123 6.87 25.10 9.34
CA GLU A 123 5.77 24.78 8.42
C GLU A 123 5.61 23.27 8.24
N CYS A 124 6.74 22.55 8.12
CA CYS A 124 6.74 21.09 8.04
C CYS A 124 6.11 20.46 9.29
N ALA A 125 6.53 20.90 10.49
CA ALA A 125 5.97 20.43 11.75
C ALA A 125 4.46 20.70 11.85
N GLU A 126 4.01 21.91 11.49
CA GLU A 126 2.58 22.25 11.49
C GLU A 126 1.77 21.37 10.51
N ARG A 127 2.29 21.10 9.30
CA ARG A 127 1.64 20.18 8.35
C ARG A 127 1.58 18.75 8.89
N ALA A 128 2.68 18.27 9.47
CA ALA A 128 2.76 16.94 10.05
C ALA A 128 1.78 16.76 11.22
N VAL A 129 1.73 17.71 12.14
CA VAL A 129 0.77 17.69 13.27
C VAL A 129 -0.67 17.68 12.77
N ARG A 130 -1.00 18.49 11.76
CA ARG A 130 -2.35 18.47 11.16
C ARG A 130 -2.67 17.12 10.52
N MET A 131 -1.71 16.51 9.79
CA MET A 131 -1.91 15.19 9.18
C MET A 131 -2.06 14.12 10.27
N MET A 132 -1.21 14.12 11.30
CA MET A 132 -1.31 13.21 12.44
C MET A 132 -2.66 13.28 13.14
N ALA A 133 -3.19 14.48 13.34
CA ALA A 133 -4.52 14.67 13.93
C ALA A 133 -5.62 14.03 13.07
N LYS A 134 -5.56 14.15 11.74
CA LYS A 134 -6.52 13.54 10.81
C LYS A 134 -6.53 12.01 10.85
N ILE A 135 -5.37 11.40 11.04
CA ILE A 135 -5.21 9.94 11.16
C ILE A 135 -5.27 9.46 12.63
N GLY A 136 -5.89 10.23 13.52
CA GLY A 136 -6.12 9.86 14.91
C GLY A 136 -4.86 9.69 15.77
N LEU A 137 -3.70 10.17 15.31
CA LEU A 137 -2.46 10.18 16.10
C LEU A 137 -2.43 11.46 16.94
N LYS A 138 -2.81 11.30 18.22
CA LYS A 138 -2.86 12.40 19.20
C LYS A 138 -1.44 12.84 19.59
N ASP A 139 -1.33 14.05 20.15
CA ASP A 139 -0.08 14.64 20.63
C ASP A 139 1.03 14.69 19.57
N GLY A 140 0.67 15.15 18.36
CA GLY A 140 1.57 15.21 17.21
C GLY A 140 2.89 15.91 17.48
N GLU A 141 2.90 16.98 18.31
CA GLU A 141 4.13 17.70 18.70
C GLU A 141 5.07 16.78 19.49
N ARG A 142 4.55 16.02 20.46
CA ARG A 142 5.34 15.03 21.20
C ARG A 142 5.86 13.94 20.24
N VAL A 143 5.03 13.44 19.34
CA VAL A 143 5.42 12.41 18.35
C VAL A 143 6.55 12.92 17.47
N LEU A 144 6.54 14.17 17.03
CA LEU A 144 7.64 14.74 16.24
C LEU A 144 8.98 14.75 16.98
N GLN A 145 8.95 14.90 18.30
CA GLN A 145 10.15 14.90 19.16
C GLN A 145 10.59 13.50 19.59
N SER A 146 9.73 12.49 19.41
CA SER A 146 10.01 11.11 19.80
C SER A 146 10.90 10.41 18.78
N TYR A 147 11.63 9.40 19.25
CA TYR A 147 12.32 8.43 18.42
C TYR A 147 11.37 7.26 18.07
N PRO A 148 11.56 6.56 16.95
CA PRO A 148 10.69 5.44 16.56
C PRO A 148 10.53 4.36 17.63
N PHE A 149 11.57 4.04 18.40
CA PHE A 149 11.54 3.03 19.45
C PHE A 149 10.72 3.44 20.68
N GLU A 150 10.41 4.72 20.87
CA GLU A 150 9.56 5.24 21.93
C GLU A 150 8.07 5.14 21.60
N LEU A 151 7.73 4.79 20.36
CA LEU A 151 6.37 4.70 19.84
C LEU A 151 5.90 3.25 19.80
N SER A 152 4.61 3.04 20.03
CA SER A 152 4.00 1.73 19.80
C SER A 152 3.99 1.35 18.31
N GLY A 153 3.83 0.07 17.99
CA GLY A 153 3.76 -0.40 16.59
C GLY A 153 2.65 0.31 15.79
N GLY A 154 1.47 0.50 16.39
CA GLY A 154 0.38 1.24 15.77
C GLY A 154 0.67 2.73 15.56
N MET A 155 1.43 3.37 16.48
CA MET A 155 1.88 4.75 16.30
C MET A 155 2.92 4.86 15.17
N ASN A 156 3.90 3.95 15.12
CA ASN A 156 4.88 3.90 14.03
C ASN A 156 4.21 3.69 12.67
N GLN A 157 3.19 2.84 12.60
CA GLN A 157 2.43 2.62 11.36
C GLN A 157 1.72 3.90 10.92
N ARG A 158 1.07 4.62 11.83
CA ARG A 158 0.46 5.91 11.54
C ARG A 158 1.47 6.98 11.14
N VAL A 159 2.64 7.01 11.76
CA VAL A 159 3.75 7.88 11.33
C VAL A 159 4.14 7.56 9.88
N GLY A 160 4.25 6.29 9.51
CA GLY A 160 4.51 5.87 8.13
C GLY A 160 3.43 6.36 7.15
N ILE A 161 2.15 6.22 7.51
CA ILE A 161 1.02 6.74 6.74
C ILE A 161 1.09 8.28 6.66
N CYS A 162 1.39 8.96 7.77
CA CYS A 162 1.55 10.40 7.80
C CYS A 162 2.61 10.85 6.79
N ILE A 163 3.81 10.27 6.85
CA ILE A 163 4.93 10.60 5.93
C ILE A 163 4.48 10.40 4.47
N SER A 164 3.87 9.26 4.17
CA SER A 164 3.42 8.92 2.82
C SER A 164 2.36 9.87 2.28
N MET A 165 1.52 10.46 3.15
CA MET A 165 0.40 11.32 2.76
C MET A 165 0.70 12.83 2.83
N LEU A 166 1.83 13.25 3.40
CA LEU A 166 2.15 14.68 3.59
C LEU A 166 2.22 15.48 2.29
N GLN A 167 2.54 14.84 1.18
CA GLN A 167 2.60 15.47 -0.14
C GLN A 167 1.34 15.24 -0.99
N ASN A 168 0.28 14.66 -0.41
CA ASN A 168 -0.99 14.34 -1.05
C ASN A 168 -0.82 13.56 -2.37
N PRO A 169 -0.16 12.38 -2.35
CA PRO A 169 0.13 11.62 -3.55
C PRO A 169 -1.15 11.19 -4.27
N ALA A 170 -1.09 11.13 -5.60
CA ALA A 170 -2.19 10.61 -6.41
C ALA A 170 -2.34 9.09 -6.29
N LEU A 171 -1.24 8.37 -6.00
CA LEU A 171 -1.18 6.93 -5.82
C LEU A 171 -0.47 6.57 -4.51
N LEU A 172 -1.13 5.78 -3.66
CA LEU A 172 -0.56 5.19 -2.45
C LEU A 172 -0.43 3.68 -2.64
N LEU A 173 0.79 3.17 -2.51
CA LEU A 173 1.09 1.75 -2.51
C LEU A 173 1.25 1.29 -1.05
N ALA A 174 0.48 0.31 -0.62
CA ALA A 174 0.52 -0.17 0.75
C ALA A 174 0.83 -1.68 0.78
N ASP A 175 2.00 -2.03 1.29
CA ASP A 175 2.43 -3.42 1.43
C ASP A 175 2.12 -3.90 2.85
N GLU A 176 1.12 -4.75 3.00
CA GLU A 176 0.67 -5.33 4.27
C GLU A 176 0.48 -4.27 5.39
N PRO A 177 -0.26 -3.17 5.15
CA PRO A 177 -0.28 -2.01 6.05
C PRO A 177 -0.85 -2.31 7.45
N THR A 178 -1.45 -3.48 7.65
CA THR A 178 -2.11 -3.87 8.91
C THR A 178 -1.59 -5.17 9.52
N SER A 179 -0.59 -5.84 8.92
CA SER A 179 -0.21 -7.22 9.29
C SER A 179 0.37 -7.38 10.70
N ALA A 180 1.05 -6.36 11.22
CA ALA A 180 1.69 -6.40 12.55
C ALA A 180 0.85 -5.74 13.66
N LEU A 181 -0.45 -5.48 13.40
CA LEU A 181 -1.33 -4.74 14.30
C LEU A 181 -2.42 -5.64 14.88
N ASP A 182 -2.84 -5.35 16.12
CA ASP A 182 -4.05 -5.97 16.69
C ASP A 182 -5.32 -5.55 15.92
N VAL A 183 -6.39 -6.32 16.06
CA VAL A 183 -7.64 -6.17 15.29
C VAL A 183 -8.25 -4.76 15.43
N THR A 184 -8.14 -4.16 16.63
CA THR A 184 -8.69 -2.83 16.89
C THR A 184 -7.91 -1.76 16.13
N ILE A 185 -6.60 -1.82 16.16
CA ILE A 185 -5.72 -0.89 15.45
C ILE A 185 -5.80 -1.12 13.93
N GLN A 186 -5.89 -2.38 13.46
CA GLN A 186 -6.14 -2.67 12.04
C GLN A 186 -7.39 -1.95 11.51
N LYS A 187 -8.50 -2.03 12.26
CA LYS A 187 -9.75 -1.35 11.89
C LYS A 187 -9.56 0.16 11.79
N GLN A 188 -8.84 0.76 12.73
CA GLN A 188 -8.57 2.19 12.74
C GLN A 188 -7.72 2.61 11.53
N VAL A 189 -6.64 1.88 11.23
CA VAL A 189 -5.78 2.15 10.05
C VAL A 189 -6.58 2.06 8.75
N VAL A 190 -7.46 1.07 8.62
CA VAL A 190 -8.36 0.94 7.47
C VAL A 190 -9.28 2.17 7.33
N GLU A 191 -9.87 2.64 8.43
CA GLU A 191 -10.73 3.82 8.44
C GLU A 191 -9.95 5.11 8.08
N GLU A 192 -8.74 5.24 8.60
CA GLU A 192 -7.82 6.33 8.30
C GLU A 192 -7.44 6.36 6.80
N MET A 193 -7.10 5.23 6.20
CA MET A 193 -6.80 5.13 4.77
C MET A 193 -8.03 5.46 3.90
N LEU A 194 -9.22 4.99 4.27
CA LEU A 194 -10.46 5.36 3.59
C LEU A 194 -10.78 6.86 3.69
N LEU A 195 -10.47 7.47 4.84
CA LEU A 195 -10.58 8.92 5.02
C LEU A 195 -9.63 9.67 4.06
N MET A 196 -8.36 9.22 3.95
CA MET A 196 -7.39 9.80 3.01
C MET A 196 -7.88 9.70 1.56
N ARG A 197 -8.41 8.54 1.15
CA ARG A 197 -9.06 8.39 -0.17
C ARG A 197 -10.16 9.45 -0.37
N LYS A 198 -11.04 9.61 0.60
CA LYS A 198 -12.19 10.51 0.52
C LYS A 198 -11.77 11.98 0.46
N GLU A 199 -10.79 12.37 1.27
CA GLU A 199 -10.37 13.77 1.38
C GLU A 199 -9.46 14.22 0.23
N TYR A 200 -8.55 13.34 -0.22
CA TYR A 200 -7.51 13.69 -1.19
C TYR A 200 -7.72 13.07 -2.57
N GLY A 201 -8.68 12.16 -2.72
CA GLY A 201 -8.89 11.45 -3.98
C GLY A 201 -7.74 10.50 -4.33
N THR A 202 -6.90 10.13 -3.36
CA THR A 202 -5.76 9.23 -3.55
C THR A 202 -6.24 7.86 -3.99
N ALA A 203 -5.74 7.36 -5.13
CA ALA A 203 -5.90 5.96 -5.53
C ALA A 203 -4.95 5.08 -4.71
N MET A 204 -5.32 3.81 -4.49
CA MET A 204 -4.51 2.93 -3.65
C MET A 204 -4.35 1.55 -4.26
N ILE A 205 -3.16 0.96 -4.12
CA ILE A 205 -2.95 -0.49 -4.25
C ILE A 205 -2.61 -1.02 -2.86
N ILE A 206 -3.41 -1.96 -2.37
CA ILE A 206 -3.24 -2.57 -1.05
C ILE A 206 -2.90 -4.04 -1.24
N VAL A 207 -1.66 -4.39 -0.97
CA VAL A 207 -1.22 -5.78 -0.87
C VAL A 207 -1.53 -6.29 0.52
N THR A 208 -2.29 -7.38 0.63
CA THR A 208 -2.60 -8.01 1.91
C THR A 208 -3.04 -9.45 1.74
N HIS A 209 -2.85 -10.26 2.78
CA HIS A 209 -3.45 -11.59 2.89
C HIS A 209 -4.78 -11.54 3.66
N ASN A 210 -5.18 -10.38 4.19
CA ASN A 210 -6.41 -10.22 4.95
C ASN A 210 -7.58 -9.84 4.03
N ILE A 211 -8.40 -10.83 3.65
CA ILE A 211 -9.57 -10.63 2.79
C ILE A 211 -10.59 -9.66 3.41
N GLY A 212 -10.70 -9.60 4.73
CA GLY A 212 -11.61 -8.65 5.40
C GLY A 212 -11.20 -7.17 5.18
N VAL A 213 -9.92 -6.90 5.02
CA VAL A 213 -9.42 -5.57 4.64
C VAL A 213 -9.83 -5.25 3.20
N VAL A 214 -9.63 -6.20 2.27
CA VAL A 214 -10.00 -6.03 0.87
C VAL A 214 -11.51 -5.86 0.71
N GLU A 215 -12.32 -6.68 1.36
CA GLU A 215 -13.79 -6.58 1.37
C GLU A 215 -14.27 -5.18 1.80
N LYS A 216 -13.58 -4.57 2.79
CA LYS A 216 -13.97 -3.28 3.35
C LYS A 216 -13.50 -2.09 2.52
N MET A 217 -12.36 -2.20 1.84
CA MET A 217 -11.69 -1.06 1.23
C MET A 217 -11.69 -1.06 -0.29
N ALA A 218 -11.51 -2.24 -0.92
CA ALA A 218 -11.16 -2.31 -2.33
C ALA A 218 -12.40 -2.27 -3.25
N ASP A 219 -12.29 -1.52 -4.33
CA ASP A 219 -13.29 -1.50 -5.41
C ASP A 219 -13.10 -2.70 -6.34
N LYS A 220 -11.84 -3.04 -6.61
CA LYS A 220 -11.41 -4.21 -7.39
C LYS A 220 -10.43 -5.05 -6.59
N VAL A 221 -10.35 -6.32 -6.94
CA VAL A 221 -9.36 -7.25 -6.38
C VAL A 221 -8.65 -8.01 -7.49
N LEU A 222 -7.35 -8.20 -7.30
CA LEU A 222 -6.49 -9.04 -8.11
C LEU A 222 -5.98 -10.18 -7.23
N VAL A 223 -6.28 -11.41 -7.62
CA VAL A 223 -5.82 -12.63 -6.94
C VAL A 223 -4.59 -13.16 -7.65
N LEU A 224 -3.48 -13.25 -6.93
CA LEU A 224 -2.19 -13.67 -7.46
C LEU A 224 -1.75 -15.01 -6.85
N LYS A 225 -1.32 -15.96 -7.69
CA LYS A 225 -0.71 -17.23 -7.27
C LYS A 225 0.49 -17.55 -8.14
N ASN A 226 1.64 -17.80 -7.52
CA ASN A 226 2.87 -18.16 -8.22
C ASN A 226 3.21 -17.16 -9.37
N GLY A 227 3.13 -15.86 -9.09
CA GLY A 227 3.40 -14.81 -10.06
C GLY A 227 2.34 -14.60 -11.15
N LYS A 228 1.26 -15.37 -11.18
CA LYS A 228 0.21 -15.31 -12.22
C LYS A 228 -1.11 -14.79 -11.67
N VAL A 229 -1.78 -13.94 -12.44
CA VAL A 229 -3.15 -13.52 -12.13
C VAL A 229 -4.08 -14.72 -12.26
N ARG A 230 -4.82 -15.02 -11.20
CA ARG A 230 -5.86 -16.07 -11.18
C ARG A 230 -7.22 -15.49 -11.42
N GLU A 231 -7.49 -14.36 -10.80
CA GLU A 231 -8.76 -13.66 -10.98
C GLU A 231 -8.56 -12.16 -10.79
N TYR A 232 -9.27 -11.34 -11.57
CA TYR A 232 -9.25 -9.91 -11.49
C TYR A 232 -10.62 -9.34 -11.81
N GLY A 233 -11.19 -8.54 -10.92
CA GLY A 233 -12.51 -7.97 -11.12
C GLY A 233 -13.00 -7.12 -9.96
N LYS A 234 -14.28 -6.77 -10.00
CA LYS A 234 -14.93 -6.04 -8.89
C LYS A 234 -14.91 -6.88 -7.63
N THR A 235 -14.54 -6.27 -6.51
CA THR A 235 -14.41 -6.95 -5.21
C THR A 235 -15.66 -7.74 -4.85
N ALA A 236 -16.84 -7.14 -4.99
CA ALA A 236 -18.09 -7.80 -4.67
C ALA A 236 -18.30 -9.11 -5.48
N GLN A 237 -17.94 -9.12 -6.77
CA GLN A 237 -18.06 -10.29 -7.63
C GLN A 237 -17.06 -11.39 -7.24
N VAL A 238 -15.78 -11.03 -7.19
CA VAL A 238 -14.69 -11.99 -6.92
C VAL A 238 -14.82 -12.63 -5.54
N LEU A 239 -15.28 -11.86 -4.53
CA LEU A 239 -15.44 -12.39 -3.17
C LEU A 239 -16.69 -13.25 -2.98
N THR A 240 -17.78 -12.99 -3.71
CA THR A 240 -19.04 -13.72 -3.52
C THR A 240 -19.26 -14.86 -4.53
N ALA A 241 -18.74 -14.72 -5.74
CA ALA A 241 -18.91 -15.68 -6.84
C ALA A 241 -17.59 -15.85 -7.62
N PRO A 242 -16.51 -16.30 -6.96
CA PRO A 242 -15.23 -16.52 -7.62
C PRO A 242 -15.34 -17.59 -8.71
N GLU A 243 -14.64 -17.38 -9.81
CA GLU A 243 -14.61 -18.32 -10.93
C GLU A 243 -13.42 -19.29 -10.85
N ASP A 244 -12.23 -18.76 -10.51
CA ASP A 244 -11.00 -19.53 -10.40
C ASP A 244 -11.02 -20.49 -9.19
N PRO A 245 -10.58 -21.77 -9.36
CA PRO A 245 -10.56 -22.76 -8.27
C PRO A 245 -9.73 -22.32 -7.05
N TYR A 246 -8.58 -21.66 -7.27
CA TYR A 246 -7.75 -21.17 -6.19
C TYR A 246 -8.43 -20.03 -5.43
N THR A 247 -9.10 -19.11 -6.14
CA THR A 247 -9.88 -18.05 -5.51
C THR A 247 -11.00 -18.63 -4.64
N LYS A 248 -11.69 -19.68 -5.12
CA LYS A 248 -12.71 -20.41 -4.33
C LYS A 248 -12.13 -20.99 -3.05
N GLU A 249 -10.99 -21.64 -3.14
CA GLU A 249 -10.28 -22.20 -1.98
C GLU A 249 -9.90 -21.10 -0.99
N LEU A 250 -9.29 -20.01 -1.47
CA LEU A 250 -8.90 -18.86 -0.65
C LEU A 250 -10.10 -18.24 0.09
N MET A 251 -11.23 -18.02 -0.60
CA MET A 251 -12.44 -17.48 0.02
C MET A 251 -13.07 -18.46 1.01
N SER A 252 -13.08 -19.76 0.71
CA SER A 252 -13.65 -20.77 1.62
C SER A 252 -12.91 -20.88 2.95
N SER A 253 -11.61 -20.66 2.95
CA SER A 253 -10.80 -20.66 4.17
C SER A 253 -11.18 -19.50 5.13
N VAL A 254 -11.48 -18.32 4.58
CA VAL A 254 -11.93 -17.15 5.35
C VAL A 254 -13.33 -17.36 5.94
N LEU A 255 -14.25 -17.95 5.20
CA LEU A 255 -15.63 -18.21 5.68
C LEU A 255 -15.67 -19.23 6.82
N ARG A 256 -14.77 -20.22 6.85
CA ARG A 256 -14.68 -21.18 7.96
C ARG A 256 -14.30 -20.52 9.29
N LEU A 257 -13.44 -19.52 9.27
CA LEU A 257 -13.05 -18.76 10.47
C LEU A 257 -14.22 -17.92 11.04
N LYS A 258 -15.12 -17.43 10.20
CA LYS A 258 -16.31 -16.67 10.64
C LYS A 258 -17.41 -17.57 11.25
N ARG A 259 -17.53 -18.84 10.86
CA ARG A 259 -18.59 -19.77 11.35
C ARG A 259 -18.30 -20.36 12.72
N THR A 260 -17.08 -20.39 13.22
CA THR A 260 -16.74 -20.93 14.53
C THR A 260 -17.04 -19.97 15.71
N GLY A 261 -17.49 -18.73 15.43
CA GLY A 261 -17.82 -17.72 16.43
C GLY A 261 -19.29 -17.58 16.81
N THR A 262 -20.23 -18.37 16.25
CA THR A 262 -21.66 -18.33 16.58
C THR A 262 -22.19 -19.74 16.88
N GLY A 263 -21.89 -20.20 18.07
CA GLY A 263 -22.44 -21.49 18.53
C GLY A 263 -22.38 -21.67 20.03
N ASN A 264 -23.53 -21.38 20.68
CA ASN A 264 -23.96 -21.80 21.98
C ASN A 264 -23.88 -20.80 23.16
N GLY A 265 -24.92 -20.00 23.27
CA GLY A 265 -25.45 -19.52 24.54
C GLY A 265 -26.92 -19.91 24.61
N GLY A 266 -27.19 -21.14 25.06
CA GLY A 266 -28.54 -21.60 25.28
C GLY A 266 -28.56 -22.85 26.18
N ARG A 267 -28.54 -22.65 27.50
CA ARG A 267 -29.41 -23.28 28.51
C ARG A 267 -29.01 -22.82 29.90
#